data_fee21cfb033aaa301e75eb452a6ae3f7
#
_entry.id   fee21cfb033aaa301e75eb452a6ae3f7
#
_cell.length_a   1.000
_cell.length_b   1.000
_cell.length_c   1.000
_cell.angle_alpha   90.00
_cell.angle_beta   90.00
_cell.angle_gamma   90.00
#
_symmetry.space_group_name_H-M   'P 1'
#
loop_
_entity.id
_entity.type
_entity.pdbx_description
1 polymer ?
#
loop_
_entity_poly.entity_id
_entity_poly.type
_entity_poly.pdbx_seq_one_letter_code
_entity_poly.pdbx_strand_id
1 'polypeptide(L)'
;TGGTPVATFTAYAVNDVVMIAYQNGKIWFGKNGTWMNSGNPAAGTGAIDTAVSTARTWIPYFGYNSSWAANFGQRPFAYTPPAGFLPLHTGNLPDSTIVDGSEYFNTVLYEGNNGASLEVTGAGFQPDLIWIKNRSTANNHNLVDAVRGVNLTLFSNTTDDEDTSTERVTSIDSDGFTVGTNNGVNAADSYVSWLWKANGAGVSNTDGSITSTVSANPTAGFSVVTYTGTGANATVGHGLNAVPSMIICKGRSFSTSAHWLTYHEAMGNTSAMKLNETSAKETTHYYWNNTSPTSSTFSL
;
A
#
# COMPACT_ATOMS: atom_id res chain seq x y z
N THR A 1 23.16 14.57 22.54
CA THR A 1 22.80 14.54 23.96
C THR A 1 23.24 13.18 24.49
N GLY A 2 24.36 13.14 25.27
CA GLY A 2 24.86 11.91 25.83
C GLY A 2 23.88 11.36 26.87
N GLY A 3 23.20 10.26 26.52
CA GLY A 3 22.46 9.50 27.51
C GLY A 3 23.40 8.86 28.52
N THR A 4 22.95 8.64 29.75
CA THR A 4 23.71 7.87 30.76
C THR A 4 23.92 6.46 30.20
N PRO A 5 25.17 5.93 30.20
CA PRO A 5 25.40 4.56 29.75
C PRO A 5 24.62 3.58 30.62
N VAL A 6 23.91 2.65 29.98
CA VAL A 6 23.15 1.61 30.69
C VAL A 6 24.09 0.61 31.35
N ALA A 7 25.26 0.40 30.77
CA ALA A 7 26.32 -0.45 31.30
C ALA A 7 27.68 -0.05 30.76
N THR A 8 28.75 -0.35 31.53
CA THR A 8 30.15 -0.20 31.14
C THR A 8 30.76 -1.58 30.96
N PHE A 9 31.45 -1.80 29.85
CA PHE A 9 32.02 -3.09 29.48
C PHE A 9 33.54 -3.04 29.41
N THR A 10 34.16 -4.22 29.43
CA THR A 10 35.58 -4.38 29.13
C THR A 10 35.94 -3.74 27.81
N ALA A 11 36.95 -2.92 27.76
CA ALA A 11 37.45 -2.29 26.56
C ALA A 11 37.73 -3.33 25.43
N TYR A 12 37.43 -2.97 24.19
CA TYR A 12 37.84 -3.81 23.06
C TYR A 12 39.19 -3.38 22.51
N ALA A 13 39.89 -4.32 21.91
CA ALA A 13 41.13 -4.14 21.17
C ALA A 13 40.88 -4.34 19.66
N VAL A 14 41.89 -4.02 18.87
CA VAL A 14 41.89 -4.36 17.43
C VAL A 14 41.72 -5.87 17.27
N ASN A 15 40.84 -6.26 16.31
CA ASN A 15 40.45 -7.64 16.00
C ASN A 15 39.50 -8.30 17.03
N ASP A 16 39.03 -7.61 18.06
CA ASP A 16 37.95 -8.16 18.86
C ASP A 16 36.63 -8.21 18.06
N VAL A 17 35.88 -9.26 18.28
CA VAL A 17 34.50 -9.40 17.71
C VAL A 17 33.51 -9.01 18.80
N VAL A 18 32.77 -7.94 18.54
CA VAL A 18 31.62 -7.51 19.36
C VAL A 18 30.37 -8.18 18.85
N MET A 19 29.65 -8.85 19.74
CA MET A 19 28.39 -9.51 19.45
C MET A 19 27.24 -8.74 20.06
N ILE A 20 26.13 -8.66 19.32
CA ILE A 20 24.88 -8.04 19.78
C ILE A 20 23.73 -9.00 19.51
N ALA A 21 22.89 -9.23 20.52
CA ALA A 21 21.63 -9.97 20.36
C ALA A 21 20.48 -9.11 20.93
N TYR A 22 19.34 -9.15 20.25
CA TYR A 22 18.13 -8.42 20.65
C TYR A 22 16.90 -9.31 20.49
N GLN A 23 16.05 -9.34 21.52
CA GLN A 23 14.77 -10.04 21.48
C GLN A 23 13.80 -9.45 22.52
N ASN A 24 12.57 -9.14 22.10
CA ASN A 24 11.47 -8.76 22.99
C ASN A 24 11.82 -7.66 24.03
N GLY A 25 12.47 -6.59 23.58
CA GLY A 25 12.85 -5.47 24.46
C GLY A 25 14.08 -5.73 25.32
N LYS A 26 14.78 -6.85 25.14
CA LYS A 26 16.03 -7.18 25.81
C LYS A 26 17.20 -7.12 24.84
N ILE A 27 18.34 -6.60 25.31
CA ILE A 27 19.57 -6.53 24.52
C ILE A 27 20.73 -7.15 25.29
N TRP A 28 21.55 -7.89 24.58
CA TRP A 28 22.78 -8.50 25.09
C TRP A 28 23.96 -8.02 24.25
N PHE A 29 25.08 -7.81 24.92
CA PHE A 29 26.36 -7.58 24.28
C PHE A 29 27.32 -8.71 24.65
N GLY A 30 28.21 -9.04 23.74
CA GLY A 30 29.24 -10.04 23.96
C GLY A 30 30.55 -9.64 23.29
N LYS A 31 31.60 -10.30 23.65
CA LYS A 31 32.96 -10.12 23.13
C LYS A 31 33.60 -11.49 22.90
N ASN A 32 34.11 -11.72 21.71
CA ASN A 32 34.88 -12.91 21.36
C ASN A 32 34.24 -14.25 21.79
N GLY A 33 32.92 -14.40 21.53
CA GLY A 33 32.18 -15.61 21.85
C GLY A 33 31.60 -15.67 23.27
N THR A 34 31.90 -14.70 24.13
CA THR A 34 31.42 -14.67 25.54
C THR A 34 30.41 -13.55 25.72
N TRP A 35 29.24 -13.86 26.24
CA TRP A 35 28.22 -12.88 26.58
C TRP A 35 28.55 -12.19 27.90
N MET A 36 28.40 -10.88 27.92
CA MET A 36 28.63 -10.07 29.11
C MET A 36 27.51 -10.22 30.15
N ASN A 37 27.75 -9.81 31.41
CA ASN A 37 26.75 -9.89 32.48
C ASN A 37 26.21 -11.31 32.72
N SER A 38 27.04 -12.33 32.55
CA SER A 38 26.61 -13.74 32.55
C SER A 38 25.41 -14.01 31.63
N GLY A 39 25.32 -13.27 30.50
CA GLY A 39 24.23 -13.29 29.59
C GLY A 39 24.04 -14.64 28.90
N ASN A 40 22.80 -15.05 28.82
CA ASN A 40 22.37 -16.18 27.96
C ASN A 40 21.16 -15.72 27.14
N PRO A 41 21.38 -15.20 25.93
CA PRO A 41 20.29 -14.75 25.08
C PRO A 41 19.28 -15.86 24.79
N ALA A 42 19.72 -17.10 24.53
CA ALA A 42 18.84 -18.23 24.26
C ALA A 42 17.87 -18.54 25.42
N ALA A 43 18.31 -18.33 26.65
CA ALA A 43 17.47 -18.47 27.85
C ALA A 43 16.77 -17.15 28.25
N GLY A 44 17.07 -16.06 27.56
CA GLY A 44 16.51 -14.73 27.89
C GLY A 44 16.98 -14.13 29.18
N THR A 45 18.16 -14.56 29.74
CA THR A 45 18.70 -14.12 31.02
C THR A 45 19.97 -13.28 30.87
N GLY A 46 20.32 -12.47 31.86
CA GLY A 46 21.53 -11.65 31.89
C GLY A 46 21.57 -10.58 30.77
N ALA A 47 20.46 -10.10 30.33
CA ALA A 47 20.40 -8.97 29.39
C ALA A 47 21.00 -7.71 30.04
N ILE A 48 21.63 -6.88 29.25
CA ILE A 48 22.20 -5.59 29.70
C ILE A 48 21.11 -4.56 29.94
N ASP A 49 20.10 -4.58 29.08
CA ASP A 49 18.88 -3.78 29.18
C ASP A 49 17.67 -4.67 28.91
N THR A 50 16.63 -4.51 29.71
CA THR A 50 15.35 -5.26 29.61
C THR A 50 14.17 -4.35 29.30
N ALA A 51 14.43 -3.06 29.07
CA ALA A 51 13.43 -2.04 28.81
C ALA A 51 13.62 -1.34 27.46
N VAL A 52 14.32 -1.99 26.52
CA VAL A 52 14.50 -1.46 25.16
C VAL A 52 13.14 -1.40 24.49
N SER A 53 12.70 -0.19 24.12
CA SER A 53 11.37 0.03 23.56
C SER A 53 11.13 -0.81 22.31
N THR A 54 10.06 -1.59 22.31
CA THR A 54 9.61 -2.37 21.14
C THR A 54 8.79 -1.53 20.15
N ALA A 55 8.37 -0.33 20.56
CA ALA A 55 7.59 0.60 19.72
C ALA A 55 8.46 1.54 18.87
N ARG A 56 9.79 1.37 18.89
CA ARG A 56 10.74 2.20 18.13
C ARG A 56 11.55 1.37 17.16
N THR A 57 11.90 1.96 16.03
CA THR A 57 12.90 1.38 15.12
C THR A 57 14.29 1.62 15.69
N TRP A 58 15.07 0.57 15.82
CA TRP A 58 16.45 0.62 16.29
C TRP A 58 17.40 0.40 15.12
N ILE A 59 18.48 1.18 15.09
CA ILE A 59 19.55 1.04 14.12
C ILE A 59 20.88 0.83 14.85
N PRO A 60 21.76 -0.05 14.34
CA PRO A 60 23.12 -0.15 14.85
C PRO A 60 23.86 1.18 14.63
N TYR A 61 24.52 1.67 15.66
CA TYR A 61 25.36 2.85 15.56
C TYR A 61 26.78 2.51 16.02
N PHE A 62 27.76 2.81 15.19
CA PHE A 62 29.18 2.60 15.47
C PHE A 62 29.84 3.93 15.79
N GLY A 63 30.54 3.98 16.93
CA GLY A 63 31.05 5.21 17.48
C GLY A 63 32.16 5.86 16.66
N TYR A 64 32.41 7.10 16.98
CA TYR A 64 33.36 8.00 16.36
C TYR A 64 34.82 7.56 16.59
N ASN A 65 35.73 7.85 15.66
CA ASN A 65 37.16 7.53 15.69
C ASN A 65 37.56 6.05 15.74
N SER A 66 36.73 5.16 15.20
CA SER A 66 37.05 3.73 15.14
C SER A 66 36.71 3.17 13.74
N SER A 67 37.46 2.22 13.27
CA SER A 67 37.14 1.44 12.07
C SER A 67 36.43 0.17 12.49
N TRP A 68 35.22 -0.04 11.98
CA TRP A 68 34.39 -1.21 12.24
C TRP A 68 34.06 -1.95 10.96
N ALA A 69 34.07 -3.28 11.04
CA ALA A 69 33.50 -4.12 9.99
C ALA A 69 32.21 -4.76 10.55
N ALA A 70 31.07 -4.33 10.03
CA ALA A 70 29.78 -4.90 10.43
C ALA A 70 29.48 -6.19 9.65
N ASN A 71 28.94 -7.19 10.35
CA ASN A 71 28.42 -8.41 9.77
C ASN A 71 27.00 -8.62 10.28
N PHE A 72 26.02 -8.44 9.39
CA PHE A 72 24.59 -8.64 9.67
C PHE A 72 24.07 -9.98 9.12
N GLY A 73 24.97 -10.87 8.69
CA GLY A 73 24.66 -12.16 8.08
C GLY A 73 25.03 -12.25 6.60
N GLN A 74 25.61 -11.20 6.00
CA GLN A 74 26.10 -11.22 4.62
C GLN A 74 27.33 -12.14 4.42
N ARG A 75 27.91 -12.63 5.52
CA ARG A 75 28.99 -13.64 5.55
C ARG A 75 28.85 -14.48 6.83
N PRO A 76 29.47 -15.66 6.93
CA PRO A 76 29.42 -16.46 8.13
C PRO A 76 29.88 -15.68 9.36
N PHE A 77 29.19 -15.88 10.49
CA PHE A 77 29.60 -15.29 11.77
C PHE A 77 30.84 -16.03 12.32
N ALA A 78 31.70 -15.28 13.00
CA ALA A 78 32.85 -15.85 13.71
C ALA A 78 32.45 -16.76 14.89
N TYR A 79 31.27 -16.53 15.46
CA TYR A 79 30.71 -17.30 16.57
C TYR A 79 29.27 -17.67 16.24
N THR A 80 28.87 -18.87 16.64
CA THR A 80 27.50 -19.37 16.41
C THR A 80 26.48 -18.47 17.11
N PRO A 81 25.45 -17.99 16.40
CA PRO A 81 24.35 -17.26 17.02
C PRO A 81 23.66 -18.09 18.12
N PRO A 82 23.14 -17.46 19.18
CA PRO A 82 22.34 -18.15 20.19
C PRO A 82 21.12 -18.83 19.54
N ALA A 83 20.69 -19.95 20.10
CA ALA A 83 19.51 -20.65 19.62
C ALA A 83 18.28 -19.70 19.64
N GLY A 84 17.54 -19.68 18.54
CA GLY A 84 16.36 -18.79 18.35
C GLY A 84 16.70 -17.38 17.85
N PHE A 85 17.97 -17.05 17.62
CA PHE A 85 18.37 -15.78 17.04
C PHE A 85 18.82 -15.95 15.60
N LEU A 86 18.35 -15.04 14.75
CA LEU A 86 18.67 -15.01 13.33
C LEU A 86 19.54 -13.79 13.00
N PRO A 87 20.38 -13.86 11.95
CA PRO A 87 21.09 -12.71 11.41
C PRO A 87 20.14 -11.57 11.02
N LEU A 88 20.57 -10.33 11.22
CA LEU A 88 19.82 -9.14 10.85
C LEU A 88 20.00 -8.86 9.36
N HIS A 89 19.31 -9.61 8.51
CA HIS A 89 19.24 -9.36 7.07
C HIS A 89 17.86 -9.72 6.50
N THR A 90 17.58 -9.24 5.31
CA THR A 90 16.25 -9.33 4.67
C THR A 90 15.75 -10.76 4.50
N GLY A 91 16.64 -11.75 4.29
CA GLY A 91 16.26 -13.16 4.17
C GLY A 91 15.70 -13.80 5.46
N ASN A 92 15.74 -13.10 6.60
CA ASN A 92 15.14 -13.52 7.86
C ASN A 92 13.89 -12.73 8.25
N LEU A 93 13.44 -11.82 7.39
CA LEU A 93 12.12 -11.20 7.54
C LEU A 93 11.05 -12.25 7.24
N PRO A 94 9.87 -12.14 7.88
CA PRO A 94 8.71 -12.94 7.45
C PRO A 94 8.48 -12.75 5.95
N ASP A 95 8.12 -13.83 5.27
CA ASP A 95 7.68 -13.73 3.89
C ASP A 95 6.55 -12.72 3.76
N SER A 96 6.60 -11.91 2.71
CA SER A 96 5.51 -10.97 2.44
C SER A 96 4.24 -11.77 2.11
N THR A 97 3.09 -11.28 2.55
CA THR A 97 1.79 -11.90 2.22
C THR A 97 1.56 -11.97 0.71
N ILE A 98 2.10 -10.99 -0.02
CA ILE A 98 2.14 -10.97 -1.48
C ILE A 98 3.58 -11.26 -1.90
N VAL A 99 3.82 -12.44 -2.44
CA VAL A 99 5.15 -12.88 -2.90
C VAL A 99 5.52 -12.15 -4.19
N ASP A 100 4.59 -12.05 -5.12
CA ASP A 100 4.72 -11.31 -6.37
C ASP A 100 3.59 -10.28 -6.53
N GLY A 101 3.92 -9.01 -6.37
CA GLY A 101 2.95 -7.91 -6.52
C GLY A 101 2.44 -7.76 -7.95
N SER A 102 3.18 -8.24 -8.95
CA SER A 102 2.78 -8.16 -10.36
C SER A 102 1.56 -9.04 -10.70
N GLU A 103 1.20 -9.98 -9.83
CA GLU A 103 -0.04 -10.77 -9.95
C GLU A 103 -1.31 -9.94 -9.65
N TYR A 104 -1.18 -8.76 -9.01
CA TYR A 104 -2.31 -7.97 -8.52
C TYR A 104 -2.32 -6.52 -8.99
N PHE A 105 -1.15 -5.99 -9.35
CA PHE A 105 -0.98 -4.64 -9.87
C PHE A 105 0.12 -4.61 -10.92
N ASN A 106 -0.16 -4.00 -12.06
CA ASN A 106 0.85 -3.81 -13.11
C ASN A 106 0.69 -2.44 -13.79
N THR A 107 1.76 -2.01 -14.44
CA THR A 107 1.79 -0.79 -15.24
C THR A 107 2.17 -1.14 -16.67
N VAL A 108 1.30 -0.82 -17.62
CA VAL A 108 1.52 -1.07 -19.05
C VAL A 108 1.66 0.25 -19.79
N LEU A 109 2.69 0.36 -20.62
CA LEU A 109 2.89 1.47 -21.57
C LEU A 109 2.44 1.03 -22.96
N TYR A 110 1.74 1.90 -23.67
CA TYR A 110 1.34 1.62 -25.04
C TYR A 110 1.35 2.88 -25.91
N GLU A 111 1.45 2.67 -27.21
CA GLU A 111 1.28 3.71 -28.22
C GLU A 111 -0.09 3.58 -28.86
N GLY A 112 -0.85 4.66 -28.86
CA GLY A 112 -2.14 4.71 -29.56
C GLY A 112 -1.96 4.65 -31.06
N ASN A 113 -2.95 4.14 -31.77
CA ASN A 113 -2.88 3.93 -33.24
C ASN A 113 -3.71 4.95 -34.05
N ASN A 114 -4.34 5.92 -33.37
CA ASN A 114 -5.17 6.97 -33.98
C ASN A 114 -6.28 6.43 -34.91
N GLY A 115 -6.88 5.33 -34.57
CA GLY A 115 -7.87 4.73 -35.45
C GLY A 115 -8.72 3.65 -34.79
N ALA A 116 -8.72 2.48 -35.41
CA ALA A 116 -9.47 1.32 -34.98
C ALA A 116 -9.17 0.90 -33.52
N SER A 117 -9.90 -0.05 -33.01
CA SER A 117 -9.64 -0.60 -31.67
C SER A 117 -8.21 -1.10 -31.54
N LEU A 118 -7.63 -0.93 -30.35
CA LEU A 118 -6.30 -1.37 -30.02
C LEU A 118 -6.36 -2.23 -28.75
N GLU A 119 -5.91 -3.48 -28.86
CA GLU A 119 -5.72 -4.37 -27.72
C GLU A 119 -4.41 -4.00 -26.99
N VAL A 120 -4.49 -3.80 -25.68
CA VAL A 120 -3.35 -3.49 -24.79
C VAL A 120 -3.16 -4.68 -23.86
N THR A 121 -2.09 -5.43 -24.07
CA THR A 121 -1.74 -6.67 -23.34
C THR A 121 -0.54 -6.47 -22.42
N GLY A 122 -0.22 -7.49 -21.61
CA GLY A 122 0.93 -7.48 -20.72
C GLY A 122 0.59 -7.07 -19.29
N ALA A 123 -0.69 -7.10 -18.93
CA ALA A 123 -1.12 -6.93 -17.53
C ALA A 123 -0.67 -8.10 -16.64
N GLY A 124 -0.63 -9.33 -17.19
CA GLY A 124 -0.41 -10.58 -16.45
C GLY A 124 -1.66 -11.10 -15.75
N PHE A 125 -2.76 -10.37 -15.84
CA PHE A 125 -4.07 -10.71 -15.26
C PHE A 125 -5.19 -9.91 -15.93
N GLN A 126 -6.45 -10.31 -15.71
CA GLN A 126 -7.60 -9.49 -16.04
C GLN A 126 -7.67 -8.29 -15.09
N PRO A 127 -7.53 -7.04 -15.56
CA PRO A 127 -7.66 -5.87 -14.71
C PRO A 127 -9.13 -5.59 -14.35
N ASP A 128 -9.38 -5.25 -13.10
CA ASP A 128 -10.72 -4.87 -12.61
C ASP A 128 -10.85 -3.37 -12.37
N LEU A 129 -9.74 -2.64 -12.25
CA LEU A 129 -9.65 -1.19 -12.38
C LEU A 129 -8.55 -0.84 -13.37
N ILE A 130 -8.89 0.02 -14.34
CA ILE A 130 -8.02 0.53 -15.38
C ILE A 130 -7.96 2.05 -15.23
N TRP A 131 -6.76 2.59 -15.02
CA TRP A 131 -6.50 4.03 -14.95
C TRP A 131 -5.53 4.42 -16.05
N ILE A 132 -6.01 5.13 -17.08
CA ILE A 132 -5.24 5.50 -18.27
C ILE A 132 -4.89 6.98 -18.24
N LYS A 133 -3.64 7.30 -18.59
CA LYS A 133 -3.16 8.68 -18.79
C LYS A 133 -2.39 8.81 -20.12
N ASN A 134 -2.79 9.77 -20.94
CA ASN A 134 -2.00 10.24 -22.06
C ASN A 134 -0.74 10.95 -21.54
N ARG A 135 0.45 10.52 -21.99
CA ARG A 135 1.76 11.05 -21.57
C ARG A 135 2.25 12.18 -22.47
N SER A 136 1.70 12.30 -23.69
CA SER A 136 2.12 13.26 -24.70
C SER A 136 1.30 14.54 -24.65
N THR A 137 0.02 14.45 -24.29
CA THR A 137 -0.90 15.60 -24.27
C THR A 137 -1.68 15.69 -22.95
N ALA A 138 -2.22 16.89 -22.67
CA ALA A 138 -2.94 17.21 -21.44
C ALA A 138 -4.40 16.72 -21.45
N ASN A 139 -4.63 15.44 -21.77
CA ASN A 139 -5.95 14.82 -21.71
C ASN A 139 -6.32 14.41 -20.29
N ASN A 140 -7.62 14.28 -20.02
CA ASN A 140 -8.14 13.77 -18.76
C ASN A 140 -7.62 12.35 -18.46
N HIS A 141 -7.57 12.00 -17.19
CA HIS A 141 -7.24 10.65 -16.74
C HIS A 141 -8.51 9.81 -16.76
N ASN A 142 -8.51 8.72 -17.49
CA ASN A 142 -9.68 7.86 -17.65
C ASN A 142 -9.64 6.71 -16.63
N LEU A 143 -10.71 6.55 -15.84
CA LEU A 143 -10.89 5.44 -14.90
C LEU A 143 -12.11 4.62 -15.33
N VAL A 144 -11.88 3.35 -15.60
CA VAL A 144 -12.89 2.35 -15.95
C VAL A 144 -12.72 1.15 -15.03
N ASP A 145 -13.79 0.51 -14.59
CA ASP A 145 -13.73 -0.69 -13.77
C ASP A 145 -14.79 -1.73 -14.13
N ALA A 146 -14.53 -2.96 -13.68
CA ALA A 146 -15.37 -4.11 -13.98
C ALA A 146 -16.75 -4.08 -13.30
N VAL A 147 -16.89 -3.31 -12.20
CA VAL A 147 -18.16 -3.22 -11.46
C VAL A 147 -19.14 -2.28 -12.15
N ARG A 148 -18.64 -1.14 -12.66
CA ARG A 148 -19.46 -0.17 -13.40
C ARG A 148 -19.67 -0.60 -14.86
N GLY A 149 -18.68 -1.24 -15.44
CA GLY A 149 -18.66 -1.66 -16.85
C GLY A 149 -17.82 -0.74 -17.74
N VAL A 150 -17.41 -1.28 -18.88
CA VAL A 150 -16.42 -0.66 -19.79
C VAL A 150 -16.88 0.66 -20.43
N ASN A 151 -18.17 0.87 -20.60
CA ASN A 151 -18.72 2.07 -21.25
C ASN A 151 -18.87 3.26 -20.30
N LEU A 152 -18.48 3.09 -19.02
CA LEU A 152 -18.66 4.09 -17.97
C LEU A 152 -17.29 4.59 -17.49
N THR A 153 -16.99 5.84 -17.81
CA THR A 153 -15.69 6.46 -17.49
C THR A 153 -15.84 7.59 -16.48
N LEU A 154 -15.00 7.60 -15.48
CA LEU A 154 -14.78 8.73 -14.59
C LEU A 154 -13.41 9.36 -14.87
N PHE A 155 -13.28 10.66 -14.60
CA PHE A 155 -12.02 11.39 -14.76
C PHE A 155 -11.47 11.82 -13.41
N SER A 156 -10.31 11.26 -13.01
CA SER A 156 -9.76 11.50 -11.68
C SER A 156 -9.26 12.93 -11.44
N ASN A 157 -9.08 13.70 -12.50
CA ASN A 157 -8.59 15.08 -12.47
C ASN A 157 -9.70 16.13 -12.62
N THR A 158 -10.98 15.73 -12.71
CA THR A 158 -12.11 16.65 -12.85
C THR A 158 -13.19 16.38 -11.82
N THR A 159 -14.16 17.27 -11.74
CA THR A 159 -15.38 17.12 -10.93
C THR A 159 -16.56 16.57 -11.73
N ASP A 160 -16.36 16.28 -13.00
CA ASP A 160 -17.42 15.85 -13.93
C ASP A 160 -18.13 14.59 -13.44
N ASP A 161 -19.38 14.45 -13.85
CA ASP A 161 -20.14 13.23 -13.70
C ASP A 161 -19.58 12.11 -14.58
N GLU A 162 -20.06 10.90 -14.37
CA GLU A 162 -19.68 9.73 -15.14
C GLU A 162 -20.08 9.91 -16.62
N ASP A 163 -19.10 9.75 -17.50
CA ASP A 163 -19.27 9.82 -18.95
C ASP A 163 -19.61 8.43 -19.51
N THR A 164 -20.59 8.38 -20.39
CA THR A 164 -20.98 7.16 -21.11
C THR A 164 -20.40 7.19 -22.51
N SER A 165 -19.45 6.29 -22.81
CA SER A 165 -18.79 6.22 -24.10
C SER A 165 -18.44 4.80 -24.47
N THR A 166 -18.87 4.37 -25.65
CA THR A 166 -18.53 3.08 -26.25
C THR A 166 -17.20 3.09 -27.02
N GLU A 167 -16.47 4.23 -26.98
CA GLU A 167 -15.26 4.44 -27.78
C GLU A 167 -13.99 4.53 -26.95
N ARG A 168 -14.07 4.48 -25.60
CA ARG A 168 -12.90 4.54 -24.70
C ARG A 168 -12.35 3.15 -24.44
N VAL A 169 -12.66 2.54 -23.33
CA VAL A 169 -12.36 1.12 -23.07
C VAL A 169 -13.57 0.32 -23.55
N THR A 170 -13.37 -0.62 -24.46
CA THR A 170 -14.43 -1.40 -25.08
C THR A 170 -14.54 -2.82 -24.54
N SER A 171 -13.45 -3.36 -23.99
CA SER A 171 -13.44 -4.63 -23.25
C SER A 171 -12.37 -4.65 -22.18
N ILE A 172 -12.61 -5.50 -21.18
CA ILE A 172 -11.64 -5.93 -20.20
C ILE A 172 -11.28 -7.37 -20.55
N ASP A 173 -9.99 -7.62 -20.78
CA ASP A 173 -9.51 -8.87 -21.37
C ASP A 173 -8.68 -9.65 -20.33
N SER A 174 -8.40 -10.92 -20.58
CA SER A 174 -7.71 -11.80 -19.61
C SER A 174 -6.28 -11.37 -19.26
N ASP A 175 -5.64 -10.57 -20.12
CA ASP A 175 -4.27 -10.06 -19.96
C ASP A 175 -4.17 -8.55 -20.25
N GLY A 176 -5.26 -7.81 -20.04
CA GLY A 176 -5.29 -6.39 -20.33
C GLY A 176 -6.67 -5.84 -20.67
N PHE A 177 -6.74 -5.01 -21.69
CA PHE A 177 -7.97 -4.34 -22.10
C PHE A 177 -7.89 -3.88 -23.56
N THR A 178 -9.04 -3.62 -24.17
CA THR A 178 -9.11 -3.03 -25.51
C THR A 178 -9.63 -1.59 -25.42
N VAL A 179 -8.96 -0.66 -26.11
CA VAL A 179 -9.43 0.71 -26.31
C VAL A 179 -10.05 0.88 -27.69
N GLY A 180 -11.07 1.74 -27.79
CA GLY A 180 -11.73 2.11 -29.02
C GLY A 180 -11.09 3.30 -29.74
N THR A 181 -11.90 4.10 -30.39
CA THR A 181 -11.48 5.20 -31.29
C THR A 181 -11.30 6.54 -30.59
N ASN A 182 -11.59 6.64 -29.29
CA ASN A 182 -11.55 7.90 -28.56
C ASN A 182 -10.12 8.42 -28.39
N ASN A 183 -9.88 9.66 -28.82
CA ASN A 183 -8.57 10.31 -28.76
C ASN A 183 -7.99 10.47 -27.32
N GLY A 184 -8.81 10.40 -26.28
CA GLY A 184 -8.35 10.45 -24.91
C GLY A 184 -7.57 9.21 -24.47
N VAL A 185 -7.73 8.09 -25.21
CA VAL A 185 -7.11 6.80 -24.90
C VAL A 185 -6.40 6.16 -26.09
N ASN A 186 -6.62 6.63 -27.33
CA ASN A 186 -6.08 5.99 -28.55
C ASN A 186 -5.70 6.98 -29.67
N ALA A 187 -5.33 8.23 -29.37
CA ALA A 187 -4.64 9.08 -30.32
C ALA A 187 -3.25 8.51 -30.65
N ALA A 188 -2.58 9.04 -31.69
CA ALA A 188 -1.18 8.67 -31.99
C ALA A 188 -0.21 9.28 -30.96
N ASP A 189 -0.39 8.95 -29.70
CA ASP A 189 0.30 9.45 -28.53
C ASP A 189 0.77 8.29 -27.64
N SER A 190 1.73 8.56 -26.75
CA SER A 190 2.18 7.59 -25.75
C SER A 190 1.25 7.60 -24.52
N TYR A 191 0.92 6.44 -24.02
CA TYR A 191 0.05 6.26 -22.86
C TYR A 191 0.71 5.44 -21.75
N VAL A 192 0.18 5.59 -20.54
CA VAL A 192 0.41 4.71 -19.41
C VAL A 192 -0.94 4.25 -18.87
N SER A 193 -1.04 2.98 -18.52
CA SER A 193 -2.16 2.41 -17.78
C SER A 193 -1.66 1.78 -16.48
N TRP A 194 -2.32 2.10 -15.37
CA TRP A 194 -2.17 1.42 -14.10
C TRP A 194 -3.37 0.49 -13.93
N LEU A 195 -3.09 -0.76 -13.60
CA LEU A 195 -4.03 -1.87 -13.64
C LEU A 195 -4.06 -2.57 -12.29
N TRP A 196 -5.25 -2.73 -11.71
CA TRP A 196 -5.46 -3.45 -10.45
C TRP A 196 -6.37 -4.64 -10.67
N LYS A 197 -6.04 -5.74 -10.00
CA LYS A 197 -6.85 -6.94 -9.95
C LYS A 197 -7.72 -6.95 -8.70
N ALA A 198 -9.02 -7.04 -8.88
CA ALA A 198 -9.98 -7.30 -7.81
C ALA A 198 -10.62 -8.69 -7.99
N ASN A 199 -11.92 -8.79 -8.27
CA ASN A 199 -12.65 -10.07 -8.42
C ASN A 199 -13.78 -9.96 -9.46
N GLY A 200 -13.51 -9.36 -10.61
CA GLY A 200 -14.47 -9.26 -11.72
C GLY A 200 -15.62 -8.28 -11.48
N ALA A 201 -16.79 -8.58 -12.04
CA ALA A 201 -17.96 -7.69 -12.07
C ALA A 201 -18.56 -7.33 -10.68
N GLY A 202 -18.09 -7.95 -9.64
CA GLY A 202 -18.56 -7.71 -8.28
C GLY A 202 -19.82 -8.50 -7.91
N VAL A 203 -20.06 -8.54 -6.62
CA VAL A 203 -21.20 -9.22 -6.01
C VAL A 203 -21.89 -8.30 -5.00
N SER A 204 -23.15 -8.59 -4.67
CA SER A 204 -23.89 -7.86 -3.64
C SER A 204 -23.24 -8.06 -2.26
N ASN A 205 -23.03 -6.95 -1.54
CA ASN A 205 -22.52 -6.93 -0.17
C ASN A 205 -23.51 -6.20 0.73
N THR A 206 -23.85 -6.81 1.86
CA THR A 206 -24.83 -6.32 2.84
C THR A 206 -24.21 -6.05 4.23
N ASP A 207 -22.88 -5.96 4.33
CA ASP A 207 -22.19 -5.70 5.60
C ASP A 207 -22.50 -4.30 6.15
N GLY A 208 -22.75 -3.33 5.27
CA GLY A 208 -23.13 -1.97 5.63
C GLY A 208 -24.64 -1.76 5.75
N SER A 209 -25.04 -0.59 6.20
CA SER A 209 -26.45 -0.15 6.19
C SER A 209 -26.98 0.11 4.77
N ILE A 210 -26.08 0.33 3.81
CA ILE A 210 -26.38 0.39 2.38
C ILE A 210 -25.87 -0.89 1.71
N THR A 211 -26.72 -1.55 0.93
CA THR A 211 -26.27 -2.63 0.06
C THR A 211 -25.38 -2.07 -1.05
N SER A 212 -24.20 -2.63 -1.20
CA SER A 212 -23.21 -2.26 -2.22
C SER A 212 -22.97 -3.41 -3.21
N THR A 213 -22.39 -3.10 -4.36
CA THR A 213 -21.82 -4.11 -5.26
C THR A 213 -20.29 -4.00 -5.17
N VAL A 214 -19.64 -5.11 -4.83
CA VAL A 214 -18.22 -5.15 -4.47
C VAL A 214 -17.47 -6.17 -5.31
N SER A 215 -16.41 -5.71 -5.95
CA SER A 215 -15.34 -6.56 -6.49
C SER A 215 -14.15 -6.44 -5.58
N ALA A 216 -13.86 -7.46 -4.77
CA ALA A 216 -12.82 -7.42 -3.76
C ALA A 216 -11.80 -8.53 -3.94
N ASN A 217 -10.53 -8.19 -3.74
CA ASN A 217 -9.41 -9.10 -3.59
C ASN A 217 -8.75 -8.88 -2.22
N PRO A 218 -9.14 -9.62 -1.18
CA PRO A 218 -8.56 -9.46 0.15
C PRO A 218 -7.06 -9.75 0.22
N THR A 219 -6.54 -10.64 -0.66
CA THR A 219 -5.09 -10.91 -0.74
C THR A 219 -4.32 -9.70 -1.26
N ALA A 220 -4.83 -9.06 -2.30
CA ALA A 220 -4.26 -7.82 -2.84
C ALA A 220 -4.51 -6.60 -1.94
N GLY A 221 -5.49 -6.68 -1.04
CA GLY A 221 -5.94 -5.54 -0.23
C GLY A 221 -6.64 -4.47 -1.04
N PHE A 222 -7.30 -4.84 -2.15
CA PHE A 222 -7.92 -3.91 -3.10
C PHE A 222 -9.38 -4.29 -3.40
N SER A 223 -10.26 -3.29 -3.44
CA SER A 223 -11.66 -3.48 -3.86
C SER A 223 -12.20 -2.29 -4.65
N VAL A 224 -13.10 -2.57 -5.59
CA VAL A 224 -13.95 -1.61 -6.27
C VAL A 224 -15.37 -1.75 -5.73
N VAL A 225 -15.96 -0.64 -5.31
CA VAL A 225 -17.26 -0.63 -4.63
C VAL A 225 -18.18 0.38 -5.28
N THR A 226 -19.39 -0.03 -5.61
CA THR A 226 -20.48 0.88 -6.01
C THR A 226 -21.65 0.78 -5.04
N TYR A 227 -22.29 1.93 -4.78
CA TYR A 227 -23.46 2.02 -3.91
C TYR A 227 -24.32 3.23 -4.30
N THR A 228 -25.56 3.25 -3.80
CA THR A 228 -26.44 4.40 -3.92
C THR A 228 -26.57 5.10 -2.56
N GLY A 229 -26.16 6.35 -2.47
CA GLY A 229 -26.28 7.16 -1.26
C GLY A 229 -27.76 7.40 -0.87
N THR A 230 -28.02 7.52 0.43
CA THR A 230 -29.36 7.73 0.98
C THR A 230 -29.64 9.18 1.36
N GLY A 231 -28.62 10.06 1.30
CA GLY A 231 -28.69 11.43 1.80
C GLY A 231 -28.63 11.54 3.33
N ALA A 232 -28.28 10.46 4.02
CA ALA A 232 -28.12 10.38 5.47
C ALA A 232 -26.87 9.58 5.82
N ASN A 233 -26.37 9.71 7.05
CA ASN A 233 -25.25 8.92 7.54
C ASN A 233 -25.49 7.44 7.34
N ALA A 234 -24.52 6.74 6.78
CA ALA A 234 -24.63 5.34 6.40
C ALA A 234 -23.27 4.64 6.47
N THR A 235 -23.29 3.31 6.38
CA THR A 235 -22.11 2.48 6.23
C THR A 235 -22.19 1.66 4.95
N VAL A 236 -21.05 1.42 4.32
CA VAL A 236 -20.92 0.69 3.05
C VAL A 236 -19.93 -0.45 3.22
N GLY A 237 -20.31 -1.65 2.83
CA GLY A 237 -19.43 -2.82 2.83
C GLY A 237 -18.38 -2.73 1.72
N HIS A 238 -17.13 -3.15 1.99
CA HIS A 238 -16.02 -3.11 1.03
C HIS A 238 -15.37 -4.48 0.74
N GLY A 239 -15.72 -5.52 1.48
CA GLY A 239 -15.33 -6.92 1.21
C GLY A 239 -13.85 -7.28 1.40
N LEU A 240 -13.01 -6.42 2.00
CA LEU A 240 -11.58 -6.67 2.16
C LEU A 240 -11.20 -7.58 3.33
N ASN A 241 -12.09 -7.73 4.31
CA ASN A 241 -11.82 -8.43 5.59
C ASN A 241 -10.65 -7.83 6.39
N ALA A 242 -10.21 -6.63 6.04
CA ALA A 242 -9.15 -5.86 6.70
C ALA A 242 -9.50 -4.38 6.65
N VAL A 243 -9.02 -3.60 7.61
CA VAL A 243 -9.26 -2.15 7.65
C VAL A 243 -8.54 -1.48 6.48
N PRO A 244 -9.24 -0.77 5.58
CA PRO A 244 -8.58 -0.08 4.49
C PRO A 244 -7.79 1.14 5.00
N SER A 245 -6.54 1.25 4.59
CA SER A 245 -5.69 2.40 4.90
C SER A 245 -6.01 3.61 4.02
N MET A 246 -6.62 3.40 2.84
CA MET A 246 -6.99 4.45 1.88
C MET A 246 -8.35 4.16 1.25
N ILE A 247 -9.18 5.19 1.10
CA ILE A 247 -10.46 5.12 0.38
C ILE A 247 -10.52 6.32 -0.56
N ILE A 248 -10.89 6.07 -1.81
CA ILE A 248 -11.17 7.10 -2.80
C ILE A 248 -12.65 7.00 -3.17
N CYS A 249 -13.41 8.08 -2.95
CA CYS A 249 -14.85 8.13 -3.19
C CYS A 249 -15.18 9.22 -4.21
N LYS A 250 -16.02 8.89 -5.20
CA LYS A 250 -16.49 9.81 -6.24
C LYS A 250 -18.00 9.65 -6.46
N GLY A 251 -18.71 10.75 -6.42
CA GLY A 251 -20.10 10.78 -6.89
C GLY A 251 -20.15 10.61 -8.40
N ARG A 252 -20.97 9.68 -8.88
CA ARG A 252 -21.10 9.34 -10.32
C ARG A 252 -22.05 10.24 -11.04
N SER A 253 -23.13 10.66 -10.36
CA SER A 253 -24.15 11.56 -10.91
C SER A 253 -24.60 12.51 -9.81
N PHE A 254 -24.27 13.78 -9.95
CA PHE A 254 -24.65 14.81 -9.02
C PHE A 254 -25.28 15.98 -9.78
N SER A 255 -26.25 16.64 -9.18
CA SER A 255 -26.78 17.90 -9.75
C SER A 255 -25.77 19.06 -9.64
N THR A 256 -24.69 18.86 -8.91
CA THR A 256 -23.56 19.78 -8.73
C THR A 256 -22.25 19.02 -8.76
N SER A 257 -21.18 19.65 -9.19
CA SER A 257 -19.83 19.03 -9.29
C SER A 257 -19.42 18.33 -8.01
N ALA A 258 -18.94 17.08 -8.11
CA ALA A 258 -18.47 16.30 -6.99
C ALA A 258 -16.94 16.08 -7.08
N HIS A 259 -16.22 16.41 -6.03
CA HIS A 259 -14.79 16.12 -5.92
C HIS A 259 -14.54 14.63 -5.67
N TRP A 260 -13.32 14.19 -5.95
CA TRP A 260 -12.80 12.90 -5.56
C TRP A 260 -12.29 12.98 -4.12
N LEU A 261 -13.07 12.52 -3.18
CA LEU A 261 -12.72 12.56 -1.76
C LEU A 261 -11.83 11.37 -1.41
N THR A 262 -10.73 11.65 -0.75
CA THR A 262 -9.75 10.63 -0.34
C THR A 262 -9.61 10.64 1.18
N TYR A 263 -9.84 9.47 1.78
CA TYR A 263 -9.44 9.11 3.13
C TYR A 263 -8.06 8.47 3.12
N HIS A 264 -7.26 8.71 4.13
CA HIS A 264 -6.06 7.95 4.44
C HIS A 264 -5.89 7.85 5.96
N GLU A 265 -5.50 6.68 6.46
CA GLU A 265 -5.38 6.43 7.90
C GLU A 265 -4.49 7.45 8.64
N ALA A 266 -3.38 7.87 8.02
CA ALA A 266 -2.48 8.88 8.58
C ALA A 266 -3.11 10.28 8.72
N MET A 267 -4.20 10.57 8.00
CA MET A 267 -4.95 11.82 8.11
C MET A 267 -6.07 11.74 9.15
N GLY A 268 -6.53 10.53 9.45
CA GLY A 268 -7.66 10.25 10.32
C GLY A 268 -9.02 10.52 9.68
N ASN A 269 -10.07 10.13 10.39
CA ASN A 269 -11.47 10.15 9.94
C ASN A 269 -12.17 11.54 9.99
N THR A 270 -11.46 12.55 10.48
CA THR A 270 -11.93 13.95 10.48
C THR A 270 -11.35 14.77 9.34
N SER A 271 -10.63 14.13 8.42
CA SER A 271 -9.93 14.80 7.33
C SER A 271 -10.16 14.11 6.00
N ALA A 272 -10.13 14.88 4.92
CA ALA A 272 -10.12 14.37 3.56
C ALA A 272 -9.18 15.20 2.68
N MET A 273 -8.75 14.62 1.58
CA MET A 273 -8.10 15.32 0.47
C MET A 273 -8.96 15.18 -0.78
N LYS A 274 -8.82 16.14 -1.68
CA LYS A 274 -9.44 16.09 -3.01
C LYS A 274 -8.38 15.65 -4.02
N LEU A 275 -8.51 14.46 -4.57
CA LEU A 275 -7.56 13.91 -5.54
C LEU A 275 -7.41 14.77 -6.80
N ASN A 276 -8.47 15.46 -7.18
CA ASN A 276 -8.54 16.32 -8.37
C ASN A 276 -8.11 17.78 -8.11
N GLU A 277 -7.55 18.09 -6.96
CA GLU A 277 -7.11 19.45 -6.60
C GLU A 277 -5.70 19.45 -6.00
N THR A 278 -5.08 20.62 -5.98
CA THR A 278 -3.81 20.88 -5.31
C THR A 278 -3.95 21.49 -3.93
N SER A 279 -5.20 21.58 -3.43
CA SER A 279 -5.52 22.12 -2.11
C SER A 279 -4.96 21.26 -0.97
N ALA A 280 -4.69 21.89 0.17
CA ALA A 280 -4.31 21.18 1.39
C ALA A 280 -5.46 20.28 1.87
N LYS A 281 -5.14 19.32 2.76
CA LYS A 281 -6.17 18.50 3.40
C LYS A 281 -7.23 19.37 4.08
N GLU A 282 -8.47 18.98 3.92
CA GLU A 282 -9.60 19.59 4.64
C GLU A 282 -9.83 18.85 5.95
N THR A 283 -10.10 19.61 7.01
CA THR A 283 -10.51 19.08 8.32
C THR A 283 -11.99 19.36 8.50
N THR A 284 -12.83 18.44 8.04
CA THR A 284 -14.28 18.54 8.19
C THR A 284 -14.81 17.23 8.76
N HIS A 285 -15.78 17.33 9.66
CA HIS A 285 -16.37 16.18 10.35
C HIS A 285 -17.37 15.39 9.50
N TYR A 286 -17.60 15.78 8.24
CA TYR A 286 -18.77 15.31 7.50
C TYR A 286 -18.51 14.19 6.52
N TYR A 287 -17.30 14.08 5.96
CA TYR A 287 -17.04 13.13 4.85
C TYR A 287 -17.07 11.66 5.27
N TRP A 288 -16.63 11.35 6.46
CA TRP A 288 -16.53 9.97 6.96
C TRP A 288 -17.36 9.76 8.21
N ASN A 289 -18.39 10.60 8.42
CA ASN A 289 -19.22 10.59 9.63
C ASN A 289 -18.40 10.51 10.93
N ASN A 290 -17.22 11.11 10.96
CA ASN A 290 -16.28 11.10 12.09
C ASN A 290 -15.95 9.66 12.61
N THR A 291 -16.04 8.67 11.73
CA THR A 291 -15.90 7.26 12.07
C THR A 291 -14.83 6.61 11.21
N SER A 292 -13.87 5.94 11.86
CA SER A 292 -12.81 5.21 11.15
C SER A 292 -13.40 3.97 10.46
N PRO A 293 -12.84 3.57 9.31
CA PRO A 293 -13.19 2.32 8.67
C PRO A 293 -12.96 1.12 9.60
N THR A 294 -13.75 0.08 9.42
CA THR A 294 -13.61 -1.22 10.07
C THR A 294 -13.03 -2.26 9.09
N SER A 295 -12.93 -3.51 9.50
CA SER A 295 -12.53 -4.61 8.60
C SER A 295 -13.60 -4.97 7.57
N SER A 296 -14.83 -4.49 7.71
CA SER A 296 -15.94 -4.80 6.80
C SER A 296 -16.59 -3.59 6.15
N THR A 297 -16.59 -2.42 6.81
CA THR A 297 -17.33 -1.24 6.35
C THR A 297 -16.53 0.06 6.48
N PHE A 298 -16.90 1.06 5.69
CA PHE A 298 -16.57 2.46 5.91
C PHE A 298 -17.84 3.30 6.06
N SER A 299 -17.71 4.47 6.69
CA SER A 299 -18.83 5.39 6.98
C SER A 299 -18.87 6.57 6.00
N LEU A 300 -20.07 7.10 5.81
CA LEU A 300 -20.38 8.25 4.96
C LEU A 300 -21.22 9.25 5.74
#